data_233d85b502f13e9f1ab2d60b3150f5e1
#
_entry.id   233d85b502f13e9f1ab2d60b3150f5e1
#
_cell.length_a   1.000
_cell.length_b   1.000
_cell.length_c   1.000
_cell.angle_alpha   90.00
_cell.angle_beta   90.00
_cell.angle_gamma   90.00
#
_symmetry.space_group_name_H-M   'P 1'
#
loop_
_entity.id
_entity.type
_entity.pdbx_description
1 polymer ?
#
loop_
_entity_poly.entity_id
_entity_poly.type
_entity_poly.pdbx_seq_one_letter_code
_entity_poly.pdbx_strand_id
1 'polypeptide(L)'
;MKRWIVTLFTLIAVCPLMAQSGFGDYYDCRLAAHRKEGMPSGAIVWLGDSLTEQGWWNFLSKEKNIVNRGIGGDNTRGMLARLPEILQSAPRKIFLMAGVNDLSGNSPVEEVAANIRKMLEMVGEQVPECEVYLQSVITPNNDVLAYPYAKGKQAQTRALNERLKAFCDEGLATWVDLTPLLHNEKGELREELTKDGIHLHAEAYVMWVDHLKEMKYLRK
;
A
#
# COMPACT_ATOMS: atom_id res chain seq x y z
N MET A 1 57.68 22.56 -36.76
CA MET A 1 56.63 21.53 -36.60
C MET A 1 56.01 21.69 -35.21
N LYS A 2 54.80 22.23 -35.12
CA LYS A 2 54.08 22.40 -33.84
C LYS A 2 53.26 21.13 -33.56
N ARG A 3 53.58 20.41 -32.48
CA ARG A 3 52.81 19.25 -32.03
C ARG A 3 51.62 19.75 -31.18
N TRP A 4 50.42 19.48 -31.66
CA TRP A 4 49.18 19.66 -30.89
C TRP A 4 48.97 18.45 -29.98
N ILE A 5 48.97 18.70 -28.66
CA ILE A 5 48.57 17.69 -27.68
C ILE A 5 47.06 17.79 -27.53
N VAL A 6 46.34 16.78 -28.02
CA VAL A 6 44.89 16.64 -27.78
C VAL A 6 44.72 15.93 -26.45
N THR A 7 44.33 16.69 -25.43
CA THR A 7 43.96 16.09 -24.12
C THR A 7 42.54 15.59 -24.21
N LEU A 8 42.39 14.28 -24.23
CA LEU A 8 41.07 13.61 -24.17
C LEU A 8 40.53 13.67 -22.73
N PHE A 9 39.56 14.53 -22.48
CA PHE A 9 38.79 14.51 -21.23
C PHE A 9 37.79 13.36 -21.31
N THR A 10 38.09 12.27 -20.62
CA THR A 10 37.11 11.19 -20.37
C THR A 10 36.11 11.68 -19.33
N LEU A 11 34.91 12.05 -19.76
CA LEU A 11 33.79 12.31 -18.86
C LEU A 11 33.37 10.96 -18.27
N ILE A 12 33.80 10.68 -17.05
CA ILE A 12 33.26 9.56 -16.26
C ILE A 12 31.86 10.02 -15.83
N ALA A 13 30.84 9.52 -16.50
CA ALA A 13 29.46 9.64 -16.04
C ALA A 13 29.35 8.87 -14.71
N VAL A 14 29.42 9.59 -13.61
CA VAL A 14 29.09 9.04 -12.28
C VAL A 14 27.58 8.84 -12.29
N CYS A 15 27.16 7.61 -12.62
CA CYS A 15 25.79 7.19 -12.35
C CYS A 15 25.57 7.32 -10.82
N PRO A 16 24.63 8.12 -10.32
CA PRO A 16 24.40 8.18 -8.90
C PRO A 16 23.99 6.79 -8.45
N LEU A 17 24.83 6.17 -7.63
CA LEU A 17 24.49 4.93 -6.92
C LEU A 17 23.25 5.27 -6.08
N MET A 18 22.08 4.84 -6.50
CA MET A 18 20.87 4.98 -5.71
C MET A 18 21.13 4.24 -4.40
N ALA A 19 21.12 4.96 -3.28
CA ALA A 19 21.28 4.34 -1.97
C ALA A 19 20.14 3.32 -1.80
N GLN A 20 20.50 2.05 -1.56
CA GLN A 20 19.52 1.01 -1.29
C GLN A 20 18.76 1.37 -0.01
N SER A 21 17.42 1.28 -0.06
CA SER A 21 16.54 1.64 1.06
C SER A 21 16.63 0.68 2.26
N GLY A 22 17.19 -0.51 2.04
CA GLY A 22 17.18 -1.62 3.01
C GLY A 22 15.89 -2.44 3.00
N PHE A 23 14.93 -2.13 2.11
CA PHE A 23 13.67 -2.87 1.93
C PHE A 23 13.74 -3.88 0.76
N GLY A 24 14.85 -3.94 0.03
CA GLY A 24 15.12 -4.89 -1.06
C GLY A 24 14.98 -4.28 -2.45
N ASP A 25 15.61 -4.97 -3.42
CA ASP A 25 15.74 -4.48 -4.79
C ASP A 25 14.39 -4.23 -5.48
N TYR A 26 13.39 -5.09 -5.23
CA TYR A 26 12.06 -4.89 -5.81
C TYR A 26 11.40 -3.60 -5.32
N TYR A 27 11.46 -3.36 -4.00
CA TYR A 27 10.97 -2.12 -3.41
C TYR A 27 11.66 -0.90 -4.03
N ASP A 28 12.98 -0.92 -4.13
CA ASP A 28 13.76 0.19 -4.68
C ASP A 28 13.42 0.45 -6.16
N CYS A 29 13.29 -0.60 -6.97
CA CYS A 29 12.87 -0.50 -8.36
C CYS A 29 11.45 0.09 -8.50
N ARG A 30 10.50 -0.36 -7.66
CA ARG A 30 9.13 0.16 -7.68
C ARG A 30 9.06 1.60 -7.21
N LEU A 31 9.80 1.95 -6.16
CA LEU A 31 9.88 3.34 -5.67
C LEU A 31 10.47 4.27 -6.73
N ALA A 32 11.53 3.83 -7.43
CA ALA A 32 12.10 4.59 -8.55
C ALA A 32 11.09 4.78 -9.69
N ALA A 33 10.31 3.74 -10.02
CA ALA A 33 9.24 3.84 -11.02
C ALA A 33 8.15 4.83 -10.59
N HIS A 34 7.72 4.80 -9.32
CA HIS A 34 6.76 5.75 -8.75
C HIS A 34 7.25 7.20 -8.81
N ARG A 35 8.54 7.43 -8.53
CA ARG A 35 9.16 8.76 -8.66
C ARG A 35 9.17 9.25 -10.10
N LYS A 36 9.47 8.35 -11.05
CA LYS A 36 9.46 8.68 -12.49
C LYS A 36 8.05 8.96 -13.01
N GLU A 37 7.05 8.22 -12.54
CA GLU A 37 5.63 8.45 -12.86
C GLU A 37 5.18 9.83 -12.35
N GLY A 38 5.70 10.23 -11.19
CA GLY A 38 5.26 11.43 -10.49
C GLY A 38 3.87 11.28 -9.88
N MET A 39 3.37 12.38 -9.31
CA MET A 39 2.03 12.39 -8.71
C MET A 39 1.39 13.78 -8.87
N PRO A 40 0.18 13.87 -9.47
CA PRO A 40 -0.51 15.14 -9.59
C PRO A 40 -0.96 15.64 -8.21
N SER A 41 -0.97 16.97 -8.03
CA SER A 41 -1.55 17.57 -6.83
C SER A 41 -3.03 17.19 -6.70
N GLY A 42 -3.47 16.93 -5.47
CA GLY A 42 -4.83 16.50 -5.18
C GLY A 42 -5.18 15.09 -5.70
N ALA A 43 -4.19 14.23 -5.86
CA ALA A 43 -4.39 12.83 -6.27
C ALA A 43 -5.28 12.06 -5.28
N ILE A 44 -5.91 11.00 -5.78
CA ILE A 44 -6.43 9.89 -4.97
C ILE A 44 -5.34 8.81 -4.97
N VAL A 45 -4.76 8.55 -3.81
CA VAL A 45 -3.66 7.62 -3.66
C VAL A 45 -4.14 6.30 -3.09
N TRP A 46 -3.76 5.21 -3.73
CA TRP A 46 -3.89 3.87 -3.19
C TRP A 46 -2.53 3.46 -2.62
N LEU A 47 -2.41 3.43 -1.30
CA LEU A 47 -1.18 3.13 -0.57
C LEU A 47 -1.26 1.75 0.08
N GLY A 48 -0.31 0.88 -0.22
CA GLY A 48 -0.30 -0.47 0.32
C GLY A 48 0.80 -1.36 -0.25
N ASP A 49 0.59 -2.65 -0.12
CA ASP A 49 1.47 -3.72 -0.58
C ASP A 49 1.05 -4.32 -1.94
N SER A 50 1.29 -5.63 -2.16
CA SER A 50 0.95 -6.33 -3.40
C SER A 50 -0.56 -6.34 -3.69
N LEU A 51 -1.41 -6.38 -2.67
CA LEU A 51 -2.87 -6.31 -2.85
C LEU A 51 -3.27 -4.98 -3.47
N THR A 52 -2.63 -3.91 -3.06
CA THR A 52 -2.81 -2.58 -3.64
C THR A 52 -2.14 -2.46 -5.01
N GLU A 53 -0.91 -2.94 -5.15
CA GLU A 53 -0.15 -2.86 -6.41
C GLU A 53 -0.88 -3.52 -7.58
N GLN A 54 -1.49 -4.69 -7.36
CA GLN A 54 -2.18 -5.47 -8.39
C GLN A 54 -3.58 -4.93 -8.73
N GLY A 55 -4.09 -3.94 -8.01
CA GLY A 55 -5.40 -3.35 -8.24
C GLY A 55 -5.44 -2.47 -9.49
N TRP A 56 -6.51 -2.59 -10.27
CA TRP A 56 -6.74 -1.79 -11.49
C TRP A 56 -7.59 -0.55 -11.19
N TRP A 57 -7.18 0.24 -10.21
CA TRP A 57 -7.94 1.34 -9.61
C TRP A 57 -8.41 2.37 -10.63
N ASN A 58 -7.55 2.75 -11.59
CA ASN A 58 -7.88 3.70 -12.66
C ASN A 58 -8.95 3.16 -13.61
N PHE A 59 -9.03 1.85 -13.78
CA PHE A 59 -9.95 1.19 -14.69
C PHE A 59 -11.32 0.99 -14.04
N LEU A 60 -11.32 0.59 -12.77
CA LEU A 60 -12.52 0.23 -12.02
C LEU A 60 -13.25 1.44 -11.45
N SER A 61 -12.53 2.53 -11.18
CA SER A 61 -13.10 3.77 -10.68
C SER A 61 -13.25 4.80 -11.81
N LYS A 62 -14.29 5.64 -11.74
CA LYS A 62 -14.49 6.78 -12.64
C LYS A 62 -13.81 8.06 -12.16
N GLU A 63 -13.02 7.97 -11.10
CA GLU A 63 -12.31 9.11 -10.54
C GLU A 63 -11.11 9.52 -11.43
N LYS A 64 -10.79 10.81 -11.41
CA LYS A 64 -9.59 11.34 -12.06
C LYS A 64 -8.43 11.41 -11.07
N ASN A 65 -7.21 11.40 -11.60
CA ASN A 65 -5.98 11.55 -10.82
C ASN A 65 -5.80 10.44 -9.76
N ILE A 66 -6.17 9.21 -10.10
CA ILE A 66 -5.86 8.05 -9.26
C ILE A 66 -4.41 7.66 -9.45
N VAL A 67 -3.71 7.40 -8.35
CA VAL A 67 -2.32 6.98 -8.34
C VAL A 67 -2.17 5.73 -7.49
N ASN A 68 -1.67 4.66 -8.10
CA ASN A 68 -1.36 3.43 -7.40
C ASN A 68 0.05 3.55 -6.79
N ARG A 69 0.13 3.48 -5.47
CA ARG A 69 1.37 3.46 -4.68
C ARG A 69 1.49 2.16 -3.88
N GLY A 70 1.00 1.06 -4.45
CA GLY A 70 1.27 -0.28 -3.97
C GLY A 70 2.66 -0.75 -4.35
N ILE A 71 3.32 -1.50 -3.46
CA ILE A 71 4.60 -2.19 -3.71
C ILE A 71 4.50 -3.61 -3.15
N GLY A 72 4.68 -4.61 -4.01
CA GLY A 72 4.64 -6.00 -3.61
C GLY A 72 5.65 -6.33 -2.51
N GLY A 73 5.19 -7.04 -1.47
CA GLY A 73 6.02 -7.39 -0.32
C GLY A 73 6.29 -6.25 0.67
N ASP A 74 5.81 -5.02 0.40
CA ASP A 74 6.00 -3.89 1.31
C ASP A 74 5.27 -4.11 2.64
N ASN A 75 5.82 -3.52 3.69
CA ASN A 75 5.31 -3.56 5.05
C ASN A 75 5.10 -2.15 5.60
N THR A 76 4.57 -2.05 6.82
CA THR A 76 4.26 -0.74 7.42
C THR A 76 5.50 0.15 7.59
N ARG A 77 6.69 -0.41 7.78
CA ARG A 77 7.94 0.37 7.88
C ARG A 77 8.34 0.98 6.54
N GLY A 78 8.24 0.19 5.44
CA GLY A 78 8.53 0.67 4.09
C GLY A 78 7.51 1.73 3.64
N MET A 79 6.22 1.51 3.91
CA MET A 79 5.18 2.51 3.63
C MET A 79 5.41 3.82 4.40
N LEU A 80 5.74 3.73 5.69
CA LEU A 80 6.05 4.89 6.52
C LEU A 80 7.27 5.67 5.99
N ALA A 81 8.31 4.97 5.52
CA ALA A 81 9.51 5.59 4.97
C ALA A 81 9.24 6.40 3.69
N ARG A 82 8.29 5.97 2.83
CA ARG A 82 7.94 6.65 1.57
C ARG A 82 6.74 7.60 1.66
N LEU A 83 6.03 7.60 2.78
CA LEU A 83 4.86 8.47 2.98
C LEU A 83 5.16 9.97 2.84
N PRO A 84 6.28 10.52 3.39
CA PRO A 84 6.59 11.95 3.24
C PRO A 84 6.65 12.41 1.79
N GLU A 85 7.19 11.57 0.89
CA GLU A 85 7.25 11.88 -0.55
C GLU A 85 5.84 11.92 -1.18
N ILE A 86 4.94 11.03 -0.75
CA ILE A 86 3.55 11.01 -1.19
C ILE A 86 2.82 12.28 -0.74
N LEU A 87 3.02 12.72 0.49
CA LEU A 87 2.34 13.89 1.07
C LEU A 87 2.74 15.22 0.42
N GLN A 88 3.92 15.31 -0.21
CA GLN A 88 4.36 16.51 -0.94
C GLN A 88 3.41 16.91 -2.07
N SER A 89 2.63 15.99 -2.64
CA SER A 89 1.64 16.28 -3.67
C SER A 89 0.30 16.75 -3.13
N ALA A 90 0.15 16.86 -1.81
CA ALA A 90 -1.11 17.19 -1.12
C ALA A 90 -2.28 16.32 -1.65
N PRO A 91 -2.26 15.00 -1.46
CA PRO A 91 -3.33 14.11 -1.92
C PRO A 91 -4.66 14.50 -1.27
N ARG A 92 -5.76 14.44 -2.04
CA ARG A 92 -7.11 14.70 -1.50
C ARG A 92 -7.72 13.48 -0.83
N LYS A 93 -7.30 12.26 -1.20
CA LYS A 93 -7.73 11.00 -0.60
C LYS A 93 -6.57 10.01 -0.55
N ILE A 94 -6.52 9.25 0.52
CA ILE A 94 -5.61 8.09 0.64
C ILE A 94 -6.44 6.87 1.04
N PHE A 95 -6.43 5.81 0.21
CA PHE A 95 -6.91 4.49 0.58
C PHE A 95 -5.70 3.68 1.06
N LEU A 96 -5.63 3.40 2.36
CA LEU A 96 -4.51 2.72 3.00
C LEU A 96 -4.89 1.29 3.40
N MET A 97 -4.12 0.30 2.93
CA MET A 97 -4.15 -1.07 3.44
C MET A 97 -2.71 -1.52 3.72
N ALA A 98 -2.45 -1.99 4.94
CA ALA A 98 -1.12 -2.41 5.37
C ALA A 98 -1.19 -3.41 6.52
N GLY A 99 -0.23 -4.35 6.60
CA GLY A 99 -0.08 -5.23 7.75
C GLY A 99 0.03 -6.71 7.43
N VAL A 100 -0.47 -7.19 6.29
CA VAL A 100 -0.41 -8.63 5.96
C VAL A 100 1.03 -9.14 5.89
N ASN A 101 1.95 -8.38 5.29
CA ASN A 101 3.36 -8.76 5.20
C ASN A 101 4.09 -8.65 6.54
N ASP A 102 3.76 -7.63 7.34
CA ASP A 102 4.28 -7.49 8.72
C ASP A 102 3.93 -8.73 9.55
N LEU A 103 2.64 -9.10 9.57
CA LEU A 103 2.15 -10.26 10.33
C LEU A 103 2.72 -11.57 9.78
N SER A 104 2.84 -11.71 8.47
CA SER A 104 3.48 -12.86 7.83
C SER A 104 4.96 -12.98 8.22
N GLY A 105 5.65 -11.85 8.38
CA GLY A 105 7.01 -11.72 8.91
C GLY A 105 7.13 -11.85 10.42
N ASN A 106 6.04 -12.16 11.14
CA ASN A 106 5.95 -12.26 12.61
C ASN A 106 6.21 -10.95 13.37
N SER A 107 6.01 -9.79 12.73
CA SER A 107 6.03 -8.51 13.46
C SER A 107 4.94 -8.51 14.54
N PRO A 108 5.20 -7.96 15.74
CA PRO A 108 4.18 -7.80 16.78
C PRO A 108 3.04 -6.91 16.30
N VAL A 109 1.80 -7.28 16.63
CA VAL A 109 0.59 -6.50 16.26
C VAL A 109 0.70 -5.04 16.69
N GLU A 110 1.23 -4.79 17.90
CA GLU A 110 1.36 -3.43 18.44
C GLU A 110 2.38 -2.59 17.66
N GLU A 111 3.46 -3.19 17.14
CA GLU A 111 4.42 -2.48 16.28
C GLU A 111 3.76 -2.09 14.95
N VAL A 112 3.03 -3.02 14.33
CA VAL A 112 2.32 -2.79 13.08
C VAL A 112 1.28 -1.68 13.26
N ALA A 113 0.48 -1.77 14.31
CA ALA A 113 -0.51 -0.76 14.64
C ALA A 113 0.12 0.63 14.90
N ALA A 114 1.24 0.68 15.65
CA ALA A 114 1.95 1.93 15.93
C ALA A 114 2.49 2.59 14.64
N ASN A 115 3.02 1.81 13.69
CA ASN A 115 3.46 2.33 12.40
C ASN A 115 2.29 2.91 11.59
N ILE A 116 1.14 2.22 11.58
CA ILE A 116 -0.06 2.70 10.87
C ILE A 116 -0.58 3.97 11.55
N ARG A 117 -0.68 4.01 12.89
CA ARG A 117 -1.05 5.20 13.63
C ARG A 117 -0.17 6.39 13.26
N LYS A 118 1.14 6.19 13.26
CA LYS A 118 2.10 7.24 12.86
C LYS A 118 1.88 7.73 11.43
N MET A 119 1.51 6.85 10.50
CA MET A 119 1.15 7.27 9.14
C MET A 119 -0.09 8.16 9.15
N LEU A 120 -1.15 7.79 9.90
CA LEU A 120 -2.37 8.57 9.99
C LEU A 120 -2.12 9.96 10.61
N GLU A 121 -1.36 10.00 11.71
CA GLU A 121 -0.97 11.25 12.38
C GLU A 121 -0.18 12.15 11.43
N MET A 122 0.80 11.59 10.70
CA MET A 122 1.59 12.34 9.71
C MET A 122 0.71 12.93 8.59
N VAL A 123 -0.29 12.18 8.10
CA VAL A 123 -1.24 12.72 7.11
C VAL A 123 -2.04 13.87 7.70
N GLY A 124 -2.61 13.72 8.90
CA GLY A 124 -3.39 14.75 9.58
C GLY A 124 -2.59 16.02 9.86
N GLU A 125 -1.30 15.90 10.21
CA GLU A 125 -0.40 17.03 10.45
C GLU A 125 0.02 17.76 9.17
N GLN A 126 0.36 17.03 8.09
CA GLN A 126 0.95 17.62 6.89
C GLN A 126 -0.09 17.98 5.82
N VAL A 127 -1.20 17.24 5.75
CA VAL A 127 -2.26 17.45 4.75
C VAL A 127 -3.63 17.29 5.43
N PRO A 128 -4.04 18.19 6.32
CA PRO A 128 -5.24 18.05 7.16
C PRO A 128 -6.54 17.91 6.34
N GLU A 129 -6.58 18.40 5.10
CA GLU A 129 -7.73 18.26 4.21
C GLU A 129 -7.80 16.89 3.49
N CYS A 130 -6.81 16.01 3.70
CA CYS A 130 -6.79 14.70 3.07
C CYS A 130 -7.77 13.75 3.76
N GLU A 131 -8.72 13.22 3.02
CA GLU A 131 -9.59 12.14 3.50
C GLU A 131 -8.81 10.82 3.51
N VAL A 132 -8.64 10.20 4.67
CA VAL A 132 -7.97 8.89 4.79
C VAL A 132 -9.01 7.79 5.02
N TYR A 133 -8.99 6.77 4.16
CA TYR A 133 -9.78 5.56 4.24
C TYR A 133 -8.87 4.40 4.65
N LEU A 134 -8.91 4.04 5.93
CA LEU A 134 -8.13 2.93 6.48
C LEU A 134 -8.91 1.63 6.30
N GLN A 135 -8.35 0.72 5.53
CA GLN A 135 -9.00 -0.50 5.12
C GLN A 135 -8.56 -1.68 5.99
N SER A 136 -9.49 -2.60 6.26
CA SER A 136 -9.18 -3.81 7.01
C SER A 136 -8.12 -4.66 6.31
N VAL A 137 -7.22 -5.23 7.09
CA VAL A 137 -6.25 -6.25 6.63
C VAL A 137 -7.00 -7.55 6.34
N ILE A 138 -6.72 -8.15 5.19
CA ILE A 138 -7.33 -9.39 4.75
C ILE A 138 -6.52 -10.57 5.30
N THR A 139 -7.21 -11.51 5.94
CA THR A 139 -6.59 -12.75 6.43
C THR A 139 -6.38 -13.71 5.27
N PRO A 140 -5.15 -14.22 5.05
CA PRO A 140 -4.90 -15.23 4.03
C PRO A 140 -5.75 -16.49 4.20
N ASN A 141 -6.11 -17.15 3.10
CA ASN A 141 -6.80 -18.44 3.12
C ASN A 141 -5.80 -19.56 3.36
N ASN A 142 -5.86 -20.21 4.53
CA ASN A 142 -4.89 -21.26 4.92
C ASN A 142 -5.02 -22.57 4.14
N ASP A 143 -6.16 -22.84 3.52
CA ASP A 143 -6.43 -24.12 2.83
C ASP A 143 -5.72 -24.16 1.45
N VAL A 144 -5.60 -22.99 0.79
CA VAL A 144 -5.00 -22.86 -0.55
C VAL A 144 -3.75 -21.98 -0.57
N LEU A 145 -3.14 -21.76 0.60
CA LEU A 145 -2.04 -20.82 0.76
C LEU A 145 -0.72 -21.33 0.15
N ALA A 146 -0.23 -20.63 -0.87
CA ALA A 146 1.07 -20.93 -1.49
C ALA A 146 2.27 -20.47 -0.68
N TYR A 147 2.06 -19.65 0.36
CA TYR A 147 3.11 -19.01 1.17
C TYR A 147 3.06 -19.49 2.63
N PRO A 148 3.77 -20.59 2.98
CA PRO A 148 3.66 -21.20 4.32
C PRO A 148 3.96 -20.25 5.49
N TYR A 149 4.80 -19.23 5.29
CA TYR A 149 5.14 -18.22 6.30
C TYR A 149 3.97 -17.31 6.69
N ALA A 150 2.96 -17.18 5.83
CA ALA A 150 1.76 -16.39 6.10
C ALA A 150 0.64 -17.19 6.78
N LYS A 151 0.85 -18.49 7.03
CA LYS A 151 -0.16 -19.39 7.61
C LYS A 151 -0.44 -19.08 9.07
N GLY A 152 -1.71 -19.23 9.49
CA GLY A 152 -2.10 -19.18 10.92
C GLY A 152 -2.13 -17.77 11.51
N LYS A 153 -2.40 -16.74 10.70
CA LYS A 153 -2.38 -15.33 11.13
C LYS A 153 -3.75 -14.75 11.50
N GLN A 154 -4.80 -15.57 11.57
CA GLN A 154 -6.18 -15.09 11.79
C GLN A 154 -6.33 -14.28 13.09
N ALA A 155 -5.74 -14.77 14.20
CA ALA A 155 -5.83 -14.08 15.47
C ALA A 155 -5.11 -12.72 15.45
N GLN A 156 -3.91 -12.67 14.86
CA GLN A 156 -3.13 -11.45 14.74
C GLN A 156 -3.80 -10.44 13.80
N THR A 157 -4.36 -10.91 12.66
CA THR A 157 -5.08 -10.04 11.72
C THR A 157 -6.33 -9.46 12.39
N ARG A 158 -7.09 -10.25 13.13
CA ARG A 158 -8.24 -9.75 13.87
C ARG A 158 -7.84 -8.71 14.91
N ALA A 159 -6.83 -9.01 15.73
CA ALA A 159 -6.33 -8.07 16.73
C ALA A 159 -5.83 -6.76 16.10
N LEU A 160 -5.15 -6.84 14.95
CA LEU A 160 -4.73 -5.65 14.22
C LEU A 160 -5.95 -4.86 13.74
N ASN A 161 -6.92 -5.49 13.08
CA ASN A 161 -8.13 -4.81 12.58
C ASN A 161 -8.92 -4.13 13.71
N GLU A 162 -8.98 -4.72 14.91
CA GLU A 162 -9.59 -4.09 16.09
C GLU A 162 -8.84 -2.81 16.48
N ARG A 163 -7.49 -2.82 16.45
CA ARG A 163 -6.68 -1.61 16.71
C ARG A 163 -6.90 -0.54 15.63
N LEU A 164 -6.92 -0.95 14.36
CA LEU A 164 -7.11 -0.02 13.23
C LEU A 164 -8.48 0.64 13.28
N LYS A 165 -9.51 -0.14 13.61
CA LYS A 165 -10.86 0.40 13.81
C LYS A 165 -10.90 1.40 14.96
N ALA A 166 -10.23 1.13 16.08
CA ALA A 166 -10.17 2.06 17.22
C ALA A 166 -9.53 3.41 16.81
N PHE A 167 -8.49 3.43 15.95
CA PHE A 167 -7.92 4.68 15.43
C PHE A 167 -8.94 5.49 14.62
N CYS A 168 -9.82 4.81 13.89
CA CYS A 168 -10.90 5.47 13.16
C CYS A 168 -11.98 6.01 14.09
N ASP A 169 -12.30 5.27 15.17
CA ASP A 169 -13.21 5.71 16.22
C ASP A 169 -12.67 6.95 16.99
N GLU A 170 -11.33 7.12 17.05
CA GLU A 170 -10.65 8.33 17.55
C GLU A 170 -10.68 9.49 16.54
N GLY A 171 -11.14 9.28 15.30
CA GLY A 171 -11.23 10.30 14.25
C GLY A 171 -9.99 10.48 13.38
N LEU A 172 -9.01 9.55 13.44
CA LEU A 172 -7.79 9.65 12.63
C LEU A 172 -8.02 9.29 11.16
N ALA A 173 -9.04 8.49 10.84
CA ALA A 173 -9.38 8.05 9.49
C ALA A 173 -10.83 7.55 9.42
N THR A 174 -11.32 7.28 8.21
CA THR A 174 -12.58 6.56 8.00
C THR A 174 -12.30 5.07 7.87
N TRP A 175 -12.96 4.24 8.70
CA TRP A 175 -12.84 2.79 8.62
C TRP A 175 -13.54 2.21 7.39
N VAL A 176 -12.87 1.31 6.69
CA VAL A 176 -13.43 0.54 5.58
C VAL A 176 -13.25 -0.94 5.88
N ASP A 177 -14.33 -1.62 6.28
CA ASP A 177 -14.29 -3.05 6.53
C ASP A 177 -14.56 -3.85 5.24
N LEU A 178 -13.52 -4.48 4.72
CA LEU A 178 -13.60 -5.38 3.56
C LEU A 178 -13.83 -6.84 3.97
N THR A 179 -13.77 -7.16 5.26
CA THR A 179 -13.87 -8.55 5.72
C THR A 179 -15.22 -9.20 5.42
N PRO A 180 -16.38 -8.51 5.57
CA PRO A 180 -17.66 -9.10 5.18
C PRO A 180 -17.78 -9.38 3.68
N LEU A 181 -17.03 -8.66 2.88
CA LEU A 181 -17.03 -8.79 1.43
C LEU A 181 -16.13 -9.92 0.94
N LEU A 182 -14.95 -10.08 1.55
CA LEU A 182 -13.87 -10.91 1.02
C LEU A 182 -13.61 -12.16 1.85
N HIS A 183 -14.08 -12.25 3.10
CA HIS A 183 -13.84 -13.41 3.95
C HIS A 183 -14.97 -14.45 3.88
N ASN A 184 -14.58 -15.69 4.13
CA ASN A 184 -15.50 -16.81 4.37
C ASN A 184 -15.90 -16.89 5.86
N GLU A 185 -16.69 -17.90 6.24
CA GLU A 185 -17.14 -18.13 7.63
C GLU A 185 -16.02 -18.41 8.62
N LYS A 186 -14.81 -18.83 8.14
CA LYS A 186 -13.61 -19.02 8.97
C LYS A 186 -12.91 -17.68 9.24
N GLY A 187 -13.35 -16.56 8.66
CA GLY A 187 -12.66 -15.27 8.72
C GLY A 187 -11.40 -15.21 7.89
N GLU A 188 -11.31 -15.97 6.82
CA GLU A 188 -10.21 -16.04 5.88
C GLU A 188 -10.69 -15.63 4.48
N LEU A 189 -9.77 -15.16 3.65
CA LEU A 189 -10.07 -14.85 2.25
C LEU A 189 -10.78 -16.02 1.56
N ARG A 190 -11.88 -15.73 0.87
CA ARG A 190 -12.65 -16.76 0.13
C ARG A 190 -11.80 -17.38 -0.97
N GLU A 191 -11.86 -18.72 -1.08
CA GLU A 191 -11.03 -19.49 -2.02
C GLU A 191 -11.26 -19.05 -3.48
N GLU A 192 -12.50 -18.80 -3.87
CA GLU A 192 -12.85 -18.37 -5.22
C GLU A 192 -12.36 -16.94 -5.57
N LEU A 193 -11.96 -16.16 -4.58
CA LEU A 193 -11.45 -14.79 -4.78
C LEU A 193 -9.93 -14.68 -4.79
N THR A 194 -9.21 -15.78 -4.57
CA THR A 194 -7.75 -15.76 -4.47
C THR A 194 -7.05 -16.66 -5.47
N LYS A 195 -5.86 -16.24 -5.90
CA LYS A 195 -4.98 -17.01 -6.80
C LYS A 195 -4.11 -18.02 -6.03
N ASP A 196 -3.74 -17.67 -4.80
CA ASP A 196 -2.68 -18.33 -4.05
C ASP A 196 -2.87 -18.26 -2.53
N GLY A 197 -4.06 -17.90 -2.09
CA GLY A 197 -4.42 -17.72 -0.69
C GLY A 197 -4.19 -16.32 -0.14
N ILE A 198 -3.52 -15.41 -0.87
CA ILE A 198 -3.28 -14.00 -0.50
C ILE A 198 -3.75 -13.06 -1.62
N HIS A 199 -3.23 -13.25 -2.84
CA HIS A 199 -3.47 -12.33 -3.95
C HIS A 199 -4.84 -12.58 -4.60
N LEU A 200 -5.48 -11.50 -5.00
CA LEU A 200 -6.86 -11.49 -5.43
C LEU A 200 -7.02 -11.79 -6.93
N HIS A 201 -8.13 -12.46 -7.28
CA HIS A 201 -8.65 -12.48 -8.63
C HIS A 201 -9.31 -11.14 -9.01
N ALA A 202 -9.55 -10.92 -10.29
CA ALA A 202 -10.12 -9.68 -10.82
C ALA A 202 -11.47 -9.33 -10.19
N GLU A 203 -12.33 -10.34 -9.98
CA GLU A 203 -13.65 -10.19 -9.39
C GLU A 203 -13.60 -9.54 -8.01
N ALA A 204 -12.62 -9.91 -7.18
CA ALA A 204 -12.47 -9.34 -5.85
C ALA A 204 -12.16 -7.83 -5.90
N TYR A 205 -11.36 -7.37 -6.87
CA TYR A 205 -11.11 -5.95 -7.08
C TYR A 205 -12.34 -5.19 -7.55
N VAL A 206 -13.17 -5.80 -8.41
CA VAL A 206 -14.46 -5.24 -8.82
C VAL A 206 -15.37 -5.07 -7.61
N MET A 207 -15.54 -6.14 -6.82
CA MET A 207 -16.34 -6.12 -5.58
C MET A 207 -15.84 -5.04 -4.60
N TRP A 208 -14.52 -4.93 -4.43
CA TRP A 208 -13.90 -3.93 -3.56
C TRP A 208 -14.23 -2.50 -3.99
N VAL A 209 -14.01 -2.18 -5.27
CA VAL A 209 -14.30 -0.83 -5.79
C VAL A 209 -15.80 -0.52 -5.78
N ASP A 210 -16.66 -1.49 -6.09
CA ASP A 210 -18.10 -1.27 -6.06
C ASP A 210 -18.61 -1.04 -4.63
N HIS A 211 -18.07 -1.75 -3.63
CA HIS A 211 -18.34 -1.46 -2.23
C HIS A 211 -17.96 -0.02 -1.84
N LEU A 212 -16.79 0.47 -2.27
CA LEU A 212 -16.39 1.85 -2.00
C LEU A 212 -17.29 2.89 -2.69
N LYS A 213 -17.85 2.57 -3.86
CA LYS A 213 -18.85 3.41 -4.54
C LYS A 213 -20.20 3.40 -3.81
N GLU A 214 -20.63 2.27 -3.29
CA GLU A 214 -21.84 2.14 -2.47
C GLU A 214 -21.74 2.96 -1.20
N MET A 215 -20.59 2.93 -0.54
CA MET A 215 -20.26 3.75 0.61
C MET A 215 -20.05 5.23 0.29
N LYS A 216 -20.10 5.63 -0.99
CA LYS A 216 -19.85 6.99 -1.50
C LYS A 216 -18.43 7.52 -1.26
N TYR A 217 -17.47 6.66 -1.05
CA TYR A 217 -16.06 7.02 -0.93
C TYR A 217 -15.39 7.22 -2.30
N LEU A 218 -15.96 6.58 -3.34
CA LEU A 218 -15.66 6.79 -4.76
C LEU A 218 -16.94 7.19 -5.52
N ARG A 219 -16.77 7.85 -6.67
CA ARG A 219 -17.89 8.18 -7.57
C ARG A 219 -18.45 6.93 -8.23
N LYS A 220 -19.78 6.91 -8.42
CA LYS A 220 -20.49 5.85 -9.15
C LYS A 220 -20.21 5.87 -10.64
#